data_a567b67f68069b68a48835519bb95a85
#
_entry.id   a567b67f68069b68a48835519bb95a85
#
_cell.length_a   1.000
_cell.length_b   1.000
_cell.length_c   1.000
_cell.angle_alpha   90.00
_cell.angle_beta   90.00
_cell.angle_gamma   90.00
#
_symmetry.space_group_name_H-M   'P 1'
#
loop_
_entity.id
_entity.type
_entity.pdbx_description
1 polymer ?
#
loop_
_entity_poly.entity_id
_entity_poly.type
_entity_poly.pdbx_seq_one_letter_code
_entity_poly.pdbx_strand_id
1 'polypeptide(L)'
;MSTIATNQTDLYHAIKQSFAKLYTDYQLVPHDLARQCGVEGNIKNTQISVCDTLAYLIGWGKLVLKWYHARRQGLSVDMPETGFKWNQLGMLALHFYHQYQTWSYQELLDEYADVIKQILQLVRSLSDEELYGDDWYQKWTLGRMIQFNTSSPLRSTRTKVRRYMRSQGLL
;
A
#
# COMPACT_ATOMS: atom_id res chain seq x y z
N MET A 1 -7.38 3.78 -17.02
CA MET A 1 -7.24 5.07 -16.34
C MET A 1 -7.49 4.93 -14.86
N SER A 2 -6.63 5.52 -14.03
CA SER A 2 -6.93 5.57 -12.61
C SER A 2 -7.95 6.67 -12.36
N THR A 3 -9.09 6.32 -11.82
CA THR A 3 -10.13 7.28 -11.47
C THR A 3 -9.92 7.75 -10.04
N ILE A 4 -10.00 9.05 -9.82
CA ILE A 4 -9.96 9.61 -8.47
C ILE A 4 -11.32 9.37 -7.83
N ALA A 5 -11.34 8.64 -6.71
CA ALA A 5 -12.56 8.44 -5.93
C ALA A 5 -12.99 9.75 -5.27
N THR A 6 -14.29 10.02 -5.27
CA THR A 6 -14.87 11.24 -4.70
C THR A 6 -15.94 10.95 -3.65
N ASN A 7 -16.15 9.69 -3.32
CA ASN A 7 -17.11 9.26 -2.31
C ASN A 7 -16.66 7.93 -1.69
N GLN A 8 -17.25 7.56 -0.57
CA GLN A 8 -16.93 6.35 0.18
C GLN A 8 -17.05 5.09 -0.68
N THR A 9 -18.14 4.95 -1.41
CA THR A 9 -18.41 3.75 -2.22
C THR A 9 -17.33 3.54 -3.27
N ASP A 10 -16.95 4.59 -4.00
CA ASP A 10 -15.93 4.51 -5.03
C ASP A 10 -14.56 4.21 -4.43
N LEU A 11 -14.22 4.83 -3.30
CA LEU A 11 -12.95 4.57 -2.62
C LEU A 11 -12.88 3.11 -2.12
N TYR A 12 -13.95 2.64 -1.49
CA TYR A 12 -14.03 1.26 -1.01
C TYR A 12 -13.84 0.27 -2.16
N HIS A 13 -14.53 0.46 -3.27
CA HIS A 13 -14.41 -0.43 -4.42
C HIS A 13 -13.03 -0.35 -5.08
N ALA A 14 -12.44 0.83 -5.18
CA ALA A 14 -11.10 0.99 -5.75
C ALA A 14 -10.06 0.20 -4.95
N ILE A 15 -10.12 0.26 -3.62
CA ILE A 15 -9.21 -0.49 -2.75
C ILE A 15 -9.47 -1.98 -2.86
N LYS A 16 -10.74 -2.39 -2.74
CA LYS A 16 -11.13 -3.80 -2.75
C LYS A 16 -10.74 -4.48 -4.06
N GLN A 17 -11.02 -3.86 -5.20
CA GLN A 17 -10.70 -4.42 -6.51
C GLN A 17 -9.20 -4.48 -6.74
N SER A 18 -8.47 -3.42 -6.41
CA SER A 18 -7.02 -3.38 -6.57
C SER A 18 -6.34 -4.46 -5.71
N PHE A 19 -6.81 -4.63 -4.48
CA PHE A 19 -6.35 -5.69 -3.58
C PHE A 19 -6.61 -7.07 -4.18
N ALA A 20 -7.85 -7.35 -4.58
CA ALA A 20 -8.24 -8.67 -5.06
C ALA A 20 -7.42 -9.10 -6.27
N LYS A 21 -7.20 -8.19 -7.21
CA LYS A 21 -6.41 -8.46 -8.43
C LYS A 21 -4.96 -8.77 -8.09
N LEU A 22 -4.34 -7.96 -7.25
CA LEU A 22 -2.94 -8.15 -6.87
C LEU A 22 -2.77 -9.40 -6.01
N TYR A 23 -3.69 -9.67 -5.09
CA TYR A 23 -3.65 -10.86 -4.25
C TYR A 23 -3.73 -12.14 -5.08
N THR A 24 -4.58 -12.16 -6.11
CA THR A 24 -4.66 -13.28 -7.06
C THR A 24 -3.32 -13.48 -7.78
N ASP A 25 -2.70 -12.39 -8.23
CA ASP A 25 -1.38 -12.48 -8.88
C ASP A 25 -0.32 -13.02 -7.91
N TYR A 26 -0.29 -12.55 -6.67
CA TYR A 26 0.65 -13.05 -5.67
C TYR A 26 0.50 -14.54 -5.41
N GLN A 27 -0.71 -15.07 -5.45
CA GLN A 27 -0.94 -16.50 -5.25
C GLN A 27 -0.37 -17.36 -6.37
N LEU A 28 -0.10 -16.78 -7.54
CA LEU A 28 0.54 -17.48 -8.66
C LEU A 28 2.07 -17.47 -8.56
N VAL A 29 2.66 -16.69 -7.68
CA VAL A 29 4.12 -16.63 -7.51
C VAL A 29 4.56 -17.76 -6.56
N PRO A 30 5.44 -18.67 -7.03
CA PRO A 30 5.97 -19.73 -6.16
C PRO A 30 6.76 -19.13 -4.99
N HIS A 31 6.67 -19.78 -3.83
CA HIS A 31 7.36 -19.33 -2.62
C HIS A 31 8.88 -19.23 -2.80
N ASP A 32 9.49 -20.11 -3.58
CA ASP A 32 10.92 -20.08 -3.84
C ASP A 32 11.38 -18.93 -4.73
N LEU A 33 10.46 -18.31 -5.49
CA LEU A 33 10.76 -17.11 -6.28
C LEU A 33 10.48 -15.82 -5.51
N ALA A 34 9.73 -15.87 -4.43
CA ALA A 34 9.19 -14.67 -3.79
C ALA A 34 10.28 -13.77 -3.17
N ARG A 35 11.45 -14.30 -2.80
CA ARG A 35 12.58 -13.55 -2.27
C ARG A 35 13.67 -13.25 -3.29
N GLN A 36 13.52 -13.70 -4.53
CA GLN A 36 14.49 -13.39 -5.58
C GLN A 36 14.24 -11.99 -6.14
N CYS A 37 15.30 -11.21 -6.34
CA CYS A 37 15.21 -9.89 -6.95
C CYS A 37 14.87 -10.02 -8.44
N GLY A 38 14.15 -9.07 -8.98
CA GLY A 38 13.74 -9.05 -10.38
C GLY A 38 12.55 -8.14 -10.64
N VAL A 39 11.89 -7.67 -9.57
CA VAL A 39 10.81 -6.70 -9.68
C VAL A 39 11.40 -5.30 -9.66
N GLU A 40 10.91 -4.41 -10.53
CA GLU A 40 11.33 -3.01 -10.53
C GLU A 40 11.12 -2.38 -9.14
N GLY A 41 12.17 -1.79 -8.58
CA GLY A 41 12.14 -1.18 -7.26
C GLY A 41 11.44 0.17 -7.22
N ASN A 42 11.18 0.64 -6.01
CA ASN A 42 10.61 1.97 -5.78
C ASN A 42 11.66 3.09 -5.89
N ILE A 43 12.94 2.74 -5.87
CA ILE A 43 14.06 3.63 -6.18
C ILE A 43 14.46 3.35 -7.63
N LYS A 44 14.67 4.41 -8.40
CA LYS A 44 15.06 4.31 -9.81
C LYS A 44 16.30 3.44 -9.98
N ASN A 45 16.28 2.56 -10.99
CA ASN A 45 17.39 1.67 -11.35
C ASN A 45 17.72 0.60 -10.28
N THR A 46 16.76 0.26 -9.43
CA THR A 46 16.89 -0.82 -8.46
C THR A 46 15.90 -1.95 -8.76
N GLN A 47 16.26 -3.15 -8.29
CA GLN A 47 15.37 -4.30 -8.35
C GLN A 47 15.14 -4.84 -6.94
N ILE A 48 13.92 -5.30 -6.69
CA ILE A 48 13.49 -5.85 -5.41
C ILE A 48 12.81 -7.21 -5.63
N SER A 49 12.46 -7.87 -4.54
CA SER A 49 11.72 -9.13 -4.59
C SER A 49 10.21 -8.89 -4.52
N VAL A 50 9.42 -9.91 -4.82
CA VAL A 50 7.97 -9.90 -4.61
C VAL A 50 7.66 -9.66 -3.13
N CYS A 51 8.41 -10.28 -2.21
CA CYS A 51 8.27 -10.03 -0.77
C CYS A 51 8.49 -8.56 -0.41
N ASP A 52 9.44 -7.88 -1.04
CA ASP A 52 9.69 -6.46 -0.80
C ASP A 52 8.51 -5.61 -1.27
N THR A 53 7.84 -5.99 -2.36
CA THR A 53 6.63 -5.27 -2.78
C THR A 53 5.53 -5.36 -1.73
N LEU A 54 5.39 -6.52 -1.09
CA LEU A 54 4.44 -6.70 0.02
C LEU A 54 4.83 -5.86 1.23
N ALA A 55 6.10 -5.85 1.60
CA ALA A 55 6.62 -5.03 2.70
C ALA A 55 6.29 -3.54 2.47
N TYR A 56 6.47 -3.06 1.25
CA TYR A 56 6.16 -1.69 0.86
C TYR A 56 4.67 -1.37 1.02
N LEU A 57 3.79 -2.24 0.53
CA LEU A 57 2.34 -2.04 0.61
C LEU A 57 1.84 -2.12 2.05
N ILE A 58 2.36 -3.07 2.82
CA ILE A 58 2.05 -3.21 4.24
C ILE A 58 2.48 -1.95 5.00
N GLY A 59 3.69 -1.47 4.73
CA GLY A 59 4.23 -0.28 5.37
C GLY A 59 3.35 0.94 5.17
N TRP A 60 2.99 1.25 3.94
CA TRP A 60 2.10 2.38 3.64
C TRP A 60 0.70 2.21 4.21
N GLY A 61 0.14 1.00 4.14
CA GLY A 61 -1.17 0.73 4.71
C GLY A 61 -1.20 0.96 6.23
N LYS A 62 -0.17 0.51 6.94
CA LYS A 62 -0.04 0.75 8.38
C LYS A 62 0.12 2.23 8.71
N LEU A 63 0.81 3.01 7.88
CA LEU A 63 0.93 4.44 8.08
C LEU A 63 -0.43 5.15 7.96
N VAL A 64 -1.25 4.78 6.98
CA VAL A 64 -2.61 5.31 6.85
C VAL A 64 -3.40 5.11 8.15
N LEU A 65 -3.36 3.90 8.69
CA LEU A 65 -4.06 3.58 9.94
C LEU A 65 -3.48 4.37 11.12
N LYS A 66 -2.15 4.45 11.21
CA LYS A 66 -1.46 5.21 12.25
C LYS A 66 -1.85 6.68 12.25
N TRP A 67 -1.80 7.32 11.06
CA TRP A 67 -2.16 8.74 10.94
C TRP A 67 -3.60 9.00 11.36
N TYR A 68 -4.52 8.17 10.85
CA TYR A 68 -5.94 8.34 11.15
C TYR A 68 -6.21 8.17 12.64
N HIS A 69 -5.72 7.10 13.25
CA HIS A 69 -5.98 6.83 14.66
C HIS A 69 -5.38 7.89 15.59
N ALA A 70 -4.16 8.36 15.30
CA ALA A 70 -3.52 9.42 16.08
C ALA A 70 -4.33 10.72 16.00
N ARG A 71 -4.70 11.14 14.80
CA ARG A 71 -5.44 12.40 14.61
C ARG A 71 -6.84 12.35 15.19
N ARG A 72 -7.49 11.20 15.10
CA ARG A 72 -8.81 11.02 15.72
C ARG A 72 -8.76 11.18 17.24
N GLN A 73 -7.66 10.80 17.86
CA GLN A 73 -7.46 10.97 19.31
C GLN A 73 -6.93 12.36 19.68
N GLY A 74 -6.77 13.26 18.73
CA GLY A 74 -6.20 14.58 18.95
C GLY A 74 -4.70 14.58 19.19
N LEU A 75 -4.01 13.48 18.86
CA LEU A 75 -2.57 13.37 19.00
C LEU A 75 -1.87 13.88 17.74
N SER A 76 -0.69 14.48 17.90
CA SER A 76 0.15 14.82 16.77
C SER A 76 0.82 13.55 16.25
N VAL A 77 1.08 13.51 14.93
CA VAL A 77 1.73 12.37 14.28
C VAL A 77 2.64 12.89 13.19
N ASP A 78 3.86 12.36 13.15
CA ASP A 78 4.81 12.69 12.08
C ASP A 78 4.35 12.04 10.77
N MET A 79 4.41 12.82 9.68
CA MET A 79 4.02 12.33 8.36
C MET A 79 5.17 12.59 7.36
N PRO A 80 5.54 11.61 6.54
CA PRO A 80 4.92 10.28 6.40
C PRO A 80 5.19 9.34 7.57
N GLU A 81 6.37 9.39 8.20
CA GLU A 81 6.74 8.54 9.32
C GLU A 81 7.78 9.26 10.19
N THR A 82 7.83 8.92 11.47
CA THR A 82 8.87 9.42 12.38
C THR A 82 10.26 9.15 11.80
N GLY A 83 11.05 10.21 11.68
CA GLY A 83 12.41 10.11 11.13
C GLY A 83 12.49 10.21 9.60
N PHE A 84 11.37 10.36 8.90
CA PHE A 84 11.33 10.45 7.43
C PHE A 84 10.51 11.66 6.98
N LYS A 85 10.99 12.33 5.92
CA LYS A 85 10.28 13.43 5.26
C LYS A 85 9.72 12.99 3.91
N TRP A 86 8.77 13.75 3.37
CA TRP A 86 8.18 13.46 2.07
C TRP A 86 9.18 13.46 0.91
N ASN A 87 10.31 14.11 1.05
CA ASN A 87 11.39 14.04 0.05
C ASN A 87 12.37 12.88 0.30
N GLN A 88 12.05 11.96 1.19
CA GLN A 88 12.89 10.80 1.56
C GLN A 88 12.13 9.47 1.35
N LEU A 89 11.21 9.41 0.38
CA LEU A 89 10.37 8.23 0.16
C LEU A 89 11.15 7.00 -0.28
N GLY A 90 12.29 7.17 -0.96
CA GLY A 90 13.18 6.06 -1.27
C GLY A 90 13.78 5.44 0.00
N MET A 91 14.20 6.28 0.94
CA MET A 91 14.72 5.82 2.24
C MET A 91 13.64 5.12 3.05
N LEU A 92 12.41 5.63 3.00
CA LEU A 92 11.28 5.00 3.68
C LEU A 92 10.96 3.63 3.07
N ALA A 93 11.04 3.50 1.74
CA ALA A 93 10.87 2.20 1.09
C ALA A 93 11.90 1.19 1.57
N LEU A 94 13.18 1.58 1.65
CA LEU A 94 14.24 0.71 2.20
C LEU A 94 13.95 0.31 3.64
N HIS A 95 13.43 1.23 4.45
CA HIS A 95 13.03 0.95 5.82
C HIS A 95 11.94 -0.13 5.87
N PHE A 96 10.93 -0.04 5.01
CA PHE A 96 9.89 -1.07 4.93
C PHE A 96 10.46 -2.43 4.52
N TYR A 97 11.34 -2.48 3.51
CA TYR A 97 11.95 -3.75 3.10
C TYR A 97 12.74 -4.38 4.25
N HIS A 98 13.51 -3.58 4.96
CA HIS A 98 14.30 -4.03 6.10
C HIS A 98 13.43 -4.56 7.23
N GLN A 99 12.34 -3.86 7.53
CA GLN A 99 11.44 -4.19 8.63
C GLN A 99 10.84 -5.60 8.50
N TYR A 100 10.61 -6.05 7.26
CA TYR A 100 9.95 -7.32 6.96
C TYR A 100 10.88 -8.34 6.31
N GLN A 101 12.20 -8.11 6.33
CA GLN A 101 13.14 -8.94 5.58
C GLN A 101 13.21 -10.40 6.06
N THR A 102 12.83 -10.67 7.32
CA THR A 102 12.85 -12.02 7.89
C THR A 102 11.50 -12.72 7.82
N TRP A 103 10.48 -12.05 7.35
CA TRP A 103 9.13 -12.63 7.27
C TRP A 103 9.05 -13.59 6.08
N SER A 104 8.31 -14.69 6.25
CA SER A 104 8.02 -15.59 5.14
C SER A 104 7.04 -14.94 4.16
N TYR A 105 6.99 -15.47 2.94
CA TYR A 105 6.04 -15.00 1.93
C TYR A 105 4.59 -15.16 2.44
N GLN A 106 4.28 -16.28 3.07
CA GLN A 106 2.93 -16.51 3.61
C GLN A 106 2.58 -15.52 4.71
N GLU A 107 3.52 -15.26 5.63
CA GLU A 107 3.32 -14.26 6.68
C GLU A 107 3.05 -12.86 6.10
N LEU A 108 3.78 -12.50 5.04
CA LEU A 108 3.58 -11.21 4.35
C LEU A 108 2.22 -11.15 3.65
N LEU A 109 1.80 -12.23 3.00
CA LEU A 109 0.47 -12.29 2.37
C LEU A 109 -0.65 -12.13 3.40
N ASP A 110 -0.51 -12.80 4.54
CA ASP A 110 -1.50 -12.71 5.62
C ASP A 110 -1.57 -11.30 6.21
N GLU A 111 -0.42 -10.69 6.45
CA GLU A 111 -0.35 -9.33 6.99
C GLU A 111 -0.91 -8.30 6.00
N TYR A 112 -0.59 -8.44 4.72
CA TYR A 112 -1.13 -7.60 3.66
C TYR A 112 -2.66 -7.68 3.63
N ALA A 113 -3.22 -8.88 3.66
CA ALA A 113 -4.67 -9.09 3.68
C ALA A 113 -5.31 -8.46 4.92
N ASP A 114 -4.67 -8.59 6.08
CA ASP A 114 -5.18 -8.02 7.34
C ASP A 114 -5.17 -6.50 7.32
N VAL A 115 -4.09 -5.88 6.88
CA VAL A 115 -3.97 -4.42 6.78
C VAL A 115 -5.04 -3.85 5.84
N ILE A 116 -5.22 -4.46 4.67
CA ILE A 116 -6.24 -4.00 3.72
C ILE A 116 -7.65 -4.18 4.30
N LYS A 117 -7.90 -5.28 5.00
CA LYS A 117 -9.18 -5.49 5.70
C LYS A 117 -9.46 -4.37 6.70
N GLN A 118 -8.47 -3.99 7.50
CA GLN A 118 -8.61 -2.89 8.46
C GLN A 118 -8.90 -1.56 7.75
N ILE A 119 -8.21 -1.28 6.64
CA ILE A 119 -8.45 -0.06 5.85
C ILE A 119 -9.86 -0.06 5.26
N LEU A 120 -10.32 -1.18 4.72
CA LEU A 120 -11.68 -1.30 4.18
C LEU A 120 -12.74 -1.10 5.27
N GLN A 121 -12.52 -1.63 6.46
CA GLN A 121 -13.40 -1.41 7.61
C GLN A 121 -13.43 0.07 8.01
N LEU A 122 -12.27 0.72 8.03
CA LEU A 122 -12.16 2.15 8.32
C LEU A 122 -12.95 2.96 7.29
N VAL A 123 -12.73 2.74 6.00
CA VAL A 123 -13.43 3.48 4.93
C VAL A 123 -14.95 3.29 5.06
N ARG A 124 -15.39 2.07 5.33
CA ARG A 124 -16.82 1.77 5.47
C ARG A 124 -17.45 2.47 6.69
N SER A 125 -16.66 2.72 7.73
CA SER A 125 -17.12 3.39 8.94
C SER A 125 -17.25 4.90 8.81
N LEU A 126 -16.71 5.50 7.74
CA LEU A 126 -16.64 6.93 7.53
C LEU A 126 -17.69 7.39 6.50
N SER A 127 -18.27 8.56 6.75
CA SER A 127 -19.20 9.20 5.81
C SER A 127 -18.46 9.86 4.65
N ASP A 128 -19.18 10.20 3.59
CA ASP A 128 -18.64 11.00 2.49
C ASP A 128 -18.10 12.35 2.99
N GLU A 129 -18.79 12.96 3.94
CA GLU A 129 -18.35 14.23 4.54
C GLU A 129 -17.04 14.08 5.29
N GLU A 130 -16.88 13.02 6.07
CA GLU A 130 -15.63 12.75 6.80
C GLU A 130 -14.47 12.46 5.84
N LEU A 131 -14.74 11.77 4.74
CA LEU A 131 -13.72 11.41 3.76
C LEU A 131 -13.37 12.55 2.80
N TYR A 132 -14.36 13.35 2.39
CA TYR A 132 -14.18 14.30 1.27
C TYR A 132 -14.71 15.70 1.54
N GLY A 133 -15.27 15.97 2.71
CA GLY A 133 -15.88 17.27 3.02
C GLY A 133 -14.87 18.39 3.19
N ASP A 134 -13.81 18.12 3.95
CA ASP A 134 -12.80 19.12 4.31
C ASP A 134 -11.39 18.61 4.01
N ASP A 135 -10.44 19.55 3.96
CA ASP A 135 -9.02 19.19 3.93
C ASP A 135 -8.64 18.48 5.24
N TRP A 136 -7.90 17.40 5.10
CA TRP A 136 -7.48 16.60 6.25
C TRP A 136 -5.98 16.72 6.51
N TYR A 137 -5.21 16.75 5.45
CA TYR A 137 -3.75 16.96 5.52
C TYR A 137 -3.34 17.92 4.42
N GLN A 138 -2.85 19.11 4.81
CA GLN A 138 -2.58 20.21 3.86
C GLN A 138 -3.83 20.47 3.00
N LYS A 139 -3.72 20.41 1.68
CA LYS A 139 -4.83 20.58 0.73
C LYS A 139 -5.56 19.29 0.39
N TRP A 140 -5.22 18.18 1.04
CA TRP A 140 -5.75 16.85 0.69
C TRP A 140 -6.82 16.40 1.65
N THR A 141 -7.91 15.87 1.12
CA THR A 141 -8.96 15.21 1.91
C THR A 141 -8.44 13.89 2.48
N LEU A 142 -9.10 13.39 3.52
CA LEU A 142 -8.77 12.07 4.08
C LEU A 142 -8.91 10.97 3.02
N GLY A 143 -10.01 10.99 2.24
CA GLY A 143 -10.23 10.01 1.18
C GLY A 143 -9.11 10.00 0.15
N ARG A 144 -8.63 11.20 -0.22
CA ARG A 144 -7.52 11.32 -1.16
C ARG A 144 -6.21 10.77 -0.58
N MET A 145 -5.93 11.06 0.68
CA MET A 145 -4.74 10.54 1.38
C MET A 145 -4.79 9.01 1.48
N ILE A 146 -5.95 8.44 1.77
CA ILE A 146 -6.13 6.99 1.77
C ILE A 146 -5.86 6.42 0.37
N GLN A 147 -6.41 7.01 -0.67
CA GLN A 147 -6.23 6.53 -2.04
C GLN A 147 -4.77 6.60 -2.50
N PHE A 148 -4.07 7.67 -2.21
CA PHE A 148 -2.64 7.83 -2.54
C PHE A 148 -1.77 6.71 -1.96
N ASN A 149 -2.18 6.16 -0.82
CA ASN A 149 -1.37 5.23 -0.05
C ASN A 149 -1.95 3.80 -0.04
N THR A 150 -3.01 3.55 -0.80
CA THR A 150 -3.63 2.23 -0.94
C THR A 150 -3.85 1.86 -2.41
N SER A 151 -4.99 2.21 -3.00
CA SER A 151 -5.33 1.75 -4.35
C SER A 151 -4.33 2.21 -5.42
N SER A 152 -3.76 3.41 -5.29
CA SER A 152 -2.76 3.89 -6.24
C SER A 152 -1.48 3.03 -6.23
N PRO A 153 -0.81 2.81 -5.07
CA PRO A 153 0.35 1.93 -5.04
C PRO A 153 0.02 0.47 -5.31
N LEU A 154 -1.19 0.00 -4.98
CA LEU A 154 -1.62 -1.36 -5.33
C LEU A 154 -1.61 -1.57 -6.85
N ARG A 155 -2.12 -0.59 -7.60
CA ARG A 155 -2.14 -0.65 -9.07
C ARG A 155 -0.75 -0.59 -9.67
N SER A 156 0.08 0.34 -9.23
CA SER A 156 1.45 0.49 -9.76
C SER A 156 2.31 -0.72 -9.42
N THR A 157 2.18 -1.27 -8.23
CA THR A 157 2.87 -2.49 -7.81
C THR A 157 2.43 -3.68 -8.67
N ARG A 158 1.13 -3.81 -8.93
CA ARG A 158 0.63 -4.89 -9.78
C ARG A 158 1.26 -4.86 -11.17
N THR A 159 1.38 -3.70 -11.78
CA THR A 159 2.04 -3.55 -13.08
C THR A 159 3.46 -4.10 -13.05
N LYS A 160 4.22 -3.76 -12.01
CA LYS A 160 5.61 -4.21 -11.85
C LYS A 160 5.71 -5.71 -11.57
N VAL A 161 4.87 -6.22 -10.68
CA VAL A 161 4.82 -7.65 -10.34
C VAL A 161 4.45 -8.48 -11.56
N ARG A 162 3.46 -8.08 -12.32
CA ARG A 162 3.04 -8.81 -13.53
C ARG A 162 4.13 -8.82 -14.60
N ARG A 163 4.88 -7.73 -14.75
CA ARG A 163 6.03 -7.69 -15.67
C ARG A 163 7.08 -8.72 -15.27
N TYR A 164 7.40 -8.80 -13.98
CA TYR A 164 8.30 -9.82 -13.45
C TYR A 164 7.75 -11.23 -13.67
N MET A 165 6.47 -11.45 -13.39
CA MET A 165 5.82 -12.76 -13.58
C MET A 165 5.91 -13.22 -15.04
N ARG A 166 5.71 -12.32 -16.00
CA ARG A 166 5.88 -12.64 -17.43
C ARG A 166 7.31 -13.05 -17.73
N SER A 167 8.29 -12.36 -17.17
CA SER A 167 9.71 -12.70 -17.36
C SER A 167 10.06 -14.08 -16.80
N GLN A 168 9.29 -14.58 -15.84
CA GLN A 168 9.47 -15.89 -15.21
C GLN A 168 8.53 -16.97 -15.80
N GLY A 169 7.79 -16.65 -16.84
CA GLY A 169 6.87 -17.60 -17.45
C GLY A 169 5.64 -17.94 -16.62
N LEU A 170 5.26 -17.08 -15.66
CA LEU A 170 4.10 -17.29 -14.79
C LEU A 170 2.80 -16.71 -15.36
N LEU A 171 2.88 -15.91 -16.38
CA LEU A 171 1.75 -15.34 -17.11
C LEU A 171 1.93 -15.57 -18.61
#